data_052478a0e4f38fc66009cfc7e8db6456
#
_entry.id   052478a0e4f38fc66009cfc7e8db6456
#
_cell.length_a   1.000
_cell.length_b   1.000
_cell.length_c   1.000
_cell.angle_alpha   90.00
_cell.angle_beta   90.00
_cell.angle_gamma   90.00
#
_symmetry.space_group_name_H-M   'P 1'
#
loop_
_entity.id
_entity.type
_entity.pdbx_description
1 polymer ?
#
loop_
_entity_poly.entity_id
_entity_poly.type
_entity_poly.pdbx_seq_one_letter_code
_entity_poly.pdbx_strand_id
1 'polypeptide(L)'
;MSNHIPDVMAPPGIAAFFQGWQLYQSVVQNNLMEHREIGTALRCVFEALPNGFSVLDLGCGDSSMAIKSLEGLSVSSYTGVDLTAPALDIARANFHGSYSATWVHANMVDYIAHVDQQFDVIMTSFAMHHLPAATKQAWLVDIAKHLTPTGQLVLIDTCCPAGMSRDETVQSYLDLIADWPLSDADKVSIAAHMWSSDYPESEAFMEGALAAAGLSHTMIYKHPQGLQIGYVCGRL
;
A
#
# COMPACT_ATOMS: atom_id res chain seq x y z
N MET A 1 -7.40 -17.52 23.54
CA MET A 1 -6.60 -16.51 24.24
C MET A 1 -6.59 -15.30 23.34
N SER A 2 -7.09 -14.16 23.80
CA SER A 2 -7.16 -12.92 23.00
C SER A 2 -5.73 -12.41 22.82
N ASN A 3 -5.19 -12.48 21.60
CA ASN A 3 -3.91 -11.86 21.25
C ASN A 3 -4.15 -10.34 21.25
N HIS A 4 -3.87 -9.72 22.39
CA HIS A 4 -3.87 -8.28 22.50
C HIS A 4 -2.62 -7.76 21.78
N ILE A 5 -2.79 -7.27 20.54
CA ILE A 5 -1.75 -6.54 19.82
C ILE A 5 -1.62 -5.17 20.50
N PRO A 6 -0.42 -4.78 20.99
CA PRO A 6 -0.28 -3.50 21.69
C PRO A 6 -0.66 -2.34 20.79
N ASP A 7 -1.35 -1.34 21.35
CA ASP A 7 -1.66 -0.06 20.69
C ASP A 7 -0.35 0.66 20.32
N VAL A 8 0.05 0.55 19.07
CA VAL A 8 1.19 1.28 18.55
C VAL A 8 0.69 2.59 17.97
N MET A 9 1.02 3.67 18.64
CA MET A 9 0.69 5.02 18.19
C MET A 9 1.42 5.33 16.88
N ALA A 10 0.64 5.60 15.82
CA ALA A 10 1.16 6.18 14.59
C ALA A 10 1.92 7.49 14.89
N PRO A 11 2.94 7.82 14.10
CA PRO A 11 3.45 9.20 14.12
C PRO A 11 2.28 10.17 13.94
N PRO A 12 2.15 11.19 14.80
CA PRO A 12 0.98 12.08 14.82
C PRO A 12 0.61 12.70 13.46
N GLY A 13 1.60 12.88 12.58
CA GLY A 13 1.39 13.44 11.24
C GLY A 13 0.60 12.54 10.28
N ILE A 14 0.81 11.24 10.31
CA ILE A 14 0.13 10.29 9.41
C ILE A 14 -1.34 10.13 9.81
N ALA A 15 -1.60 9.92 11.09
CA ALA A 15 -2.98 9.79 11.58
C ALA A 15 -3.82 11.05 11.32
N ALA A 16 -3.24 12.24 11.51
CA ALA A 16 -3.93 13.50 11.25
C ALA A 16 -4.23 13.70 9.75
N PHE A 17 -3.31 13.30 8.85
CA PHE A 17 -3.53 13.39 7.41
C PHE A 17 -4.69 12.50 6.96
N PHE A 18 -4.68 11.24 7.39
CA PHE A 18 -5.74 10.30 6.99
C PHE A 18 -7.10 10.56 7.67
N GLN A 19 -7.16 11.38 8.71
CA GLN A 19 -8.44 11.95 9.18
C GLN A 19 -9.06 12.92 8.16
N GLY A 20 -8.22 13.51 7.27
CA GLY A 20 -8.69 14.25 6.08
C GLY A 20 -9.09 13.34 4.92
N TRP A 21 -9.75 12.22 5.19
CA TRP A 21 -10.09 11.18 4.20
C TRP A 21 -10.82 11.70 2.95
N GLN A 22 -11.58 12.79 3.08
CA GLN A 22 -12.26 13.44 1.94
C GLN A 22 -11.26 13.94 0.88
N LEU A 23 -10.11 14.45 1.32
CA LEU A 23 -9.03 14.87 0.43
C LEU A 23 -8.45 13.66 -0.33
N TYR A 24 -8.15 12.56 0.36
CA TYR A 24 -7.69 11.34 -0.27
C TYR A 24 -8.70 10.81 -1.30
N GLN A 25 -9.99 10.77 -0.96
CA GLN A 25 -11.03 10.37 -1.92
C GLN A 25 -11.06 11.27 -3.15
N SER A 26 -10.82 12.57 -3.01
CA SER A 26 -10.71 13.48 -4.16
C SER A 26 -9.52 13.13 -5.07
N VAL A 27 -8.38 12.75 -4.49
CA VAL A 27 -7.20 12.28 -5.24
C VAL A 27 -7.54 11.00 -6.03
N VAL A 28 -8.19 10.02 -5.40
CA VAL A 28 -8.59 8.75 -6.03
C VAL A 28 -9.64 8.97 -7.13
N GLN A 29 -10.72 9.72 -6.84
CA GLN A 29 -11.82 9.96 -7.79
C GLN A 29 -11.36 10.68 -9.05
N ASN A 30 -10.46 11.64 -8.90
CA ASN A 30 -9.88 12.37 -10.02
C ASN A 30 -8.71 11.65 -10.70
N ASN A 31 -8.36 10.45 -10.24
CA ASN A 31 -7.24 9.64 -10.78
C ASN A 31 -5.88 10.36 -10.74
N LEU A 32 -5.65 11.18 -9.72
CA LEU A 32 -4.47 12.06 -9.67
C LEU A 32 -3.16 11.29 -9.39
N MET A 33 -3.24 10.06 -8.91
CA MET A 33 -2.11 9.13 -8.71
C MET A 33 -2.29 7.84 -9.52
N GLU A 34 -2.91 7.93 -10.69
CA GLU A 34 -3.08 6.82 -11.65
C GLU A 34 -3.73 5.55 -11.05
N HIS A 35 -4.65 5.74 -10.10
CA HIS A 35 -5.33 4.63 -9.41
C HIS A 35 -6.07 3.67 -10.37
N ARG A 36 -6.55 4.17 -11.54
CA ARG A 36 -7.25 3.33 -12.53
C ARG A 36 -6.29 2.40 -13.27
N GLU A 37 -5.14 2.92 -13.67
CA GLU A 37 -4.06 2.19 -14.35
C GLU A 37 -3.48 1.14 -13.42
N ILE A 38 -3.20 1.54 -12.18
CA ILE A 38 -2.74 0.64 -11.11
C ILE A 38 -3.79 -0.43 -10.80
N GLY A 39 -5.07 -0.04 -10.67
CA GLY A 39 -6.17 -0.99 -10.45
C GLY A 39 -6.29 -2.01 -11.58
N THR A 40 -6.04 -1.61 -12.83
CA THR A 40 -5.99 -2.52 -13.98
C THR A 40 -4.81 -3.51 -13.86
N ALA A 41 -3.62 -3.04 -13.48
CA ALA A 41 -2.47 -3.91 -13.28
C ALA A 41 -2.70 -4.90 -12.13
N LEU A 42 -3.26 -4.45 -11.00
CA LEU A 42 -3.66 -5.30 -9.89
C LEU A 42 -4.67 -6.38 -10.32
N ARG A 43 -5.68 -5.97 -11.08
CA ARG A 43 -6.69 -6.90 -11.61
C ARG A 43 -6.06 -8.02 -12.44
N CYS A 44 -5.14 -7.71 -13.33
CA CYS A 44 -4.42 -8.71 -14.13
C CYS A 44 -3.64 -9.70 -13.26
N VAL A 45 -3.00 -9.21 -12.18
CA VAL A 45 -2.29 -10.09 -11.23
C VAL A 45 -3.26 -11.05 -10.55
N PHE A 46 -4.38 -10.54 -10.02
CA PHE A 46 -5.33 -11.36 -9.27
C PHE A 46 -6.08 -12.36 -10.16
N GLU A 47 -6.37 -12.01 -11.42
CA GLU A 47 -6.98 -12.94 -12.40
C GLU A 47 -6.10 -14.12 -12.77
N ALA A 48 -4.77 -13.97 -12.62
CA ALA A 48 -3.82 -15.06 -12.87
C ALA A 48 -3.68 -16.04 -11.69
N LEU A 49 -4.27 -15.72 -10.53
CA LEU A 49 -4.17 -16.56 -9.33
C LEU A 49 -5.15 -17.74 -9.39
N PRO A 50 -4.83 -18.87 -8.73
CA PRO A 50 -5.79 -19.95 -8.51
C PRO A 50 -7.03 -19.46 -7.74
N ASN A 51 -8.17 -20.07 -7.98
CA ASN A 51 -9.40 -19.79 -7.23
C ASN A 51 -9.24 -20.06 -5.74
N GLY A 52 -9.84 -19.24 -4.91
CA GLY A 52 -9.89 -19.41 -3.46
C GLY A 52 -8.65 -18.90 -2.72
N PHE A 53 -7.92 -17.95 -3.28
CA PHE A 53 -6.76 -17.34 -2.63
C PHE A 53 -7.16 -16.42 -1.46
N SER A 54 -6.28 -16.35 -0.47
CA SER A 54 -6.39 -15.45 0.69
C SER A 54 -5.59 -14.17 0.45
N VAL A 55 -6.10 -13.02 0.92
CA VAL A 55 -5.46 -11.70 0.77
C VAL A 55 -5.24 -11.05 2.12
N LEU A 56 -4.01 -10.55 2.35
CA LEU A 56 -3.67 -9.60 3.39
C LEU A 56 -3.29 -8.27 2.74
N ASP A 57 -3.98 -7.19 3.10
CA ASP A 57 -3.75 -5.84 2.60
C ASP A 57 -3.19 -4.96 3.73
N LEU A 58 -1.91 -4.60 3.62
CA LEU A 58 -1.16 -3.87 4.64
C LEU A 58 -1.11 -2.38 4.31
N GLY A 59 -1.73 -1.55 5.15
CA GLY A 59 -2.01 -0.14 4.88
C GLY A 59 -3.20 -0.01 3.94
N CYS A 60 -4.28 -0.76 4.20
CA CYS A 60 -5.40 -0.92 3.28
C CYS A 60 -6.27 0.33 3.09
N GLY A 61 -6.16 1.33 3.96
CA GLY A 61 -7.04 2.50 3.93
C GLY A 61 -8.52 2.11 3.96
N ASP A 62 -9.32 2.62 3.01
CA ASP A 62 -10.72 2.24 2.80
C ASP A 62 -10.90 0.95 1.97
N SER A 63 -9.82 0.27 1.66
CA SER A 63 -9.78 -0.96 0.85
C SER A 63 -10.38 -0.84 -0.56
N SER A 64 -10.73 0.36 -1.03
CA SER A 64 -11.49 0.55 -2.27
C SER A 64 -10.74 0.03 -3.50
N MET A 65 -9.42 0.22 -3.57
CA MET A 65 -8.59 -0.27 -4.68
C MET A 65 -8.55 -1.80 -4.70
N ALA A 66 -8.29 -2.42 -3.55
CA ALA A 66 -8.24 -3.87 -3.43
C ALA A 66 -9.61 -4.50 -3.72
N ILE A 67 -10.68 -4.02 -3.07
CA ILE A 67 -12.05 -4.54 -3.26
C ILE A 67 -12.46 -4.48 -4.73
N LYS A 68 -12.24 -3.34 -5.39
CA LYS A 68 -12.55 -3.19 -6.82
C LYS A 68 -11.74 -4.13 -7.70
N SER A 69 -10.46 -4.31 -7.40
CA SER A 69 -9.58 -5.20 -8.17
C SER A 69 -9.92 -6.69 -7.96
N LEU A 70 -10.54 -7.04 -6.83
CA LEU A 70 -10.98 -8.39 -6.48
C LEU A 70 -12.42 -8.70 -6.89
N GLU A 71 -13.17 -7.73 -7.42
CA GLU A 71 -14.59 -7.90 -7.76
C GLU A 71 -14.81 -9.07 -8.72
N GLY A 72 -15.73 -9.98 -8.38
CA GLY A 72 -16.08 -11.15 -9.18
C GLY A 72 -15.02 -12.27 -9.19
N LEU A 73 -13.92 -12.14 -8.46
CA LEU A 73 -12.92 -13.21 -8.31
C LEU A 73 -13.29 -14.16 -7.16
N SER A 74 -12.77 -15.38 -7.24
CA SER A 74 -12.92 -16.37 -6.18
C SER A 74 -11.86 -16.14 -5.10
N VAL A 75 -12.18 -15.34 -4.10
CA VAL A 75 -11.36 -15.04 -2.92
C VAL A 75 -11.86 -15.87 -1.74
N SER A 76 -10.98 -16.49 -0.98
CA SER A 76 -11.36 -17.23 0.25
C SER A 76 -11.54 -16.30 1.45
N SER A 77 -10.61 -15.35 1.61
CA SER A 77 -10.65 -14.38 2.69
C SER A 77 -9.85 -13.12 2.34
N TYR A 78 -10.26 -12.01 2.93
CA TYR A 78 -9.55 -10.72 2.87
C TYR A 78 -9.32 -10.20 4.29
N THR A 79 -8.10 -9.76 4.57
CA THR A 79 -7.77 -9.08 5.81
C THR A 79 -7.12 -7.74 5.48
N GLY A 80 -7.79 -6.64 5.80
CA GLY A 80 -7.26 -5.29 5.66
C GLY A 80 -6.73 -4.78 7.00
N VAL A 81 -5.52 -4.24 7.01
CA VAL A 81 -4.85 -3.68 8.20
C VAL A 81 -4.54 -2.21 7.95
N ASP A 82 -4.99 -1.33 8.83
CA ASP A 82 -4.68 0.09 8.74
C ASP A 82 -4.63 0.75 10.13
N LEU A 83 -3.85 1.82 10.23
CA LEU A 83 -3.73 2.66 11.44
C LEU A 83 -4.93 3.60 11.65
N THR A 84 -5.75 3.78 10.63
CA THR A 84 -6.80 4.81 10.57
C THR A 84 -8.18 4.18 10.78
N ALA A 85 -8.67 4.18 12.00
CA ALA A 85 -9.98 3.60 12.32
C ALA A 85 -11.12 4.15 11.43
N PRO A 86 -11.24 5.47 11.14
CA PRO A 86 -12.26 5.99 10.23
C PRO A 86 -12.17 5.42 8.81
N ALA A 87 -10.96 5.15 8.28
CA ALA A 87 -10.80 4.52 6.97
C ALA A 87 -11.33 3.08 6.96
N LEU A 88 -11.06 2.33 8.03
CA LEU A 88 -11.58 0.98 8.21
C LEU A 88 -13.11 0.95 8.36
N ASP A 89 -13.72 1.97 8.95
CA ASP A 89 -15.18 2.08 9.02
C ASP A 89 -15.79 2.30 7.63
N ILE A 90 -15.14 3.11 6.79
CA ILE A 90 -15.51 3.28 5.37
C ILE A 90 -15.34 1.97 4.61
N ALA A 91 -14.21 1.27 4.82
CA ALA A 91 -13.95 -0.02 4.19
C ALA A 91 -15.05 -1.05 4.50
N ARG A 92 -15.46 -1.15 5.78
CA ARG A 92 -16.57 -2.02 6.21
C ARG A 92 -17.89 -1.64 5.56
N ALA A 93 -18.21 -0.35 5.49
CA ALA A 93 -19.46 0.15 4.93
C ALA A 93 -19.54 -0.08 3.41
N ASN A 94 -18.42 0.00 2.71
CA ASN A 94 -18.34 -0.14 1.25
C ASN A 94 -18.16 -1.60 0.79
N PHE A 95 -17.92 -2.52 1.71
CA PHE A 95 -17.71 -3.92 1.34
C PHE A 95 -19.03 -4.63 1.04
N HIS A 96 -19.16 -5.14 -0.17
CA HIS A 96 -20.30 -5.93 -0.64
C HIS A 96 -19.85 -7.26 -1.28
N GLY A 97 -18.63 -7.71 -0.97
CA GLY A 97 -18.05 -8.95 -1.50
C GLY A 97 -18.75 -10.20 -0.96
N SER A 98 -18.58 -11.31 -1.68
CA SER A 98 -19.14 -12.63 -1.32
C SER A 98 -18.20 -13.49 -0.47
N TYR A 99 -17.03 -12.96 -0.11
CA TYR A 99 -16.01 -13.65 0.68
C TYR A 99 -15.91 -13.07 2.11
N SER A 100 -15.29 -13.80 3.01
CA SER A 100 -15.05 -13.32 4.38
C SER A 100 -14.05 -12.16 4.36
N ALA A 101 -14.40 -11.03 4.99
CA ALA A 101 -13.53 -9.89 5.12
C ALA A 101 -13.40 -9.43 6.57
N THR A 102 -12.17 -9.10 6.97
CA THR A 102 -11.82 -8.61 8.31
C THR A 102 -11.00 -7.35 8.18
N TRP A 103 -11.29 -6.33 8.99
CA TRP A 103 -10.50 -5.11 9.08
C TRP A 103 -9.92 -4.97 10.48
N VAL A 104 -8.59 -4.80 10.54
CA VAL A 104 -7.81 -4.74 11.79
C VAL A 104 -7.22 -3.36 11.95
N HIS A 105 -7.57 -2.69 13.05
CA HIS A 105 -6.97 -1.41 13.43
C HIS A 105 -5.61 -1.68 14.09
N ALA A 106 -4.53 -1.59 13.33
CA ALA A 106 -3.18 -1.87 13.80
C ALA A 106 -2.12 -1.21 12.92
N ASN A 107 -0.90 -1.08 13.44
CA ASN A 107 0.27 -0.76 12.65
C ASN A 107 0.62 -1.98 11.76
N MET A 108 0.79 -1.77 10.46
CA MET A 108 1.05 -2.83 9.49
C MET A 108 2.39 -3.56 9.75
N VAL A 109 3.39 -2.87 10.32
CA VAL A 109 4.70 -3.47 10.66
C VAL A 109 4.54 -4.40 11.86
N ASP A 110 3.85 -3.94 12.91
CA ASP A 110 3.62 -4.74 14.09
C ASP A 110 2.67 -5.90 13.81
N TYR A 111 1.67 -5.68 12.97
CA TYR A 111 0.72 -6.73 12.60
C TYR A 111 1.43 -7.91 11.93
N ILE A 112 2.24 -7.66 10.88
CA ILE A 112 2.92 -8.74 10.16
C ILE A 112 3.97 -9.45 11.03
N ALA A 113 4.57 -8.77 11.99
CA ALA A 113 5.53 -9.37 12.91
C ALA A 113 4.89 -10.35 13.93
N HIS A 114 3.58 -10.26 14.14
CA HIS A 114 2.88 -11.03 15.19
C HIS A 114 1.75 -11.92 14.67
N VAL A 115 1.38 -11.80 13.39
CA VAL A 115 0.36 -12.67 12.80
C VAL A 115 0.88 -14.11 12.68
N ASP A 116 0.07 -15.08 13.06
CA ASP A 116 0.44 -16.50 12.98
C ASP A 116 -0.31 -17.18 11.82
N GLN A 117 -0.20 -16.59 10.62
CA GLN A 117 -0.87 -17.06 9.42
C GLN A 117 -0.04 -16.77 8.18
N GLN A 118 -0.13 -17.64 7.17
CA GLN A 118 0.37 -17.38 5.82
C GLN A 118 -0.76 -17.02 4.86
N PHE A 119 -0.43 -16.23 3.84
CA PHE A 119 -1.38 -15.71 2.85
C PHE A 119 -0.90 -16.04 1.44
N ASP A 120 -1.86 -16.25 0.54
CA ASP A 120 -1.56 -16.45 -0.88
C ASP A 120 -1.20 -15.15 -1.57
N VAL A 121 -1.77 -14.04 -1.08
CA VAL A 121 -1.40 -12.69 -1.50
C VAL A 121 -1.19 -11.83 -0.25
N ILE A 122 -0.06 -11.16 -0.20
CA ILE A 122 0.13 -9.99 0.67
C ILE A 122 0.27 -8.80 -0.25
N MET A 123 -0.54 -7.77 -0.04
CA MET A 123 -0.45 -6.55 -0.83
C MET A 123 -0.22 -5.32 0.04
N THR A 124 0.38 -4.30 -0.55
CA THR A 124 0.48 -2.96 0.01
C THR A 124 0.43 -1.95 -1.13
N SER A 125 -0.32 -0.88 -0.94
CA SER A 125 -0.49 0.16 -1.94
C SER A 125 -0.44 1.53 -1.30
N PHE A 126 0.53 2.35 -1.70
CA PHE A 126 0.74 3.71 -1.18
C PHE A 126 0.81 3.79 0.37
N ALA A 127 1.51 2.84 0.99
CA ALA A 127 1.65 2.81 2.44
C ALA A 127 3.11 2.63 2.91
N MET A 128 3.94 1.92 2.13
CA MET A 128 5.30 1.61 2.54
C MET A 128 6.22 2.84 2.54
N HIS A 129 5.94 3.85 1.71
CA HIS A 129 6.73 5.09 1.67
C HIS A 129 6.73 5.86 3.00
N HIS A 130 5.79 5.59 3.90
CA HIS A 130 5.80 6.17 5.25
C HIS A 130 6.83 5.52 6.19
N LEU A 131 7.45 4.41 5.79
CA LEU A 131 8.44 3.72 6.61
C LEU A 131 9.87 4.22 6.30
N PRO A 132 10.75 4.36 7.31
CA PRO A 132 12.19 4.56 7.06
C PRO A 132 12.81 3.36 6.33
N ALA A 133 13.89 3.59 5.57
CA ALA A 133 14.57 2.58 4.74
C ALA A 133 14.88 1.26 5.49
N ALA A 134 15.46 1.35 6.69
CA ALA A 134 15.79 0.17 7.50
C ALA A 134 14.53 -0.63 7.92
N THR A 135 13.43 0.08 8.22
CA THR A 135 12.16 -0.54 8.56
C THR A 135 11.56 -1.24 7.35
N LYS A 136 11.61 -0.63 6.15
CA LYS A 136 11.17 -1.27 4.90
C LYS A 136 11.86 -2.59 4.65
N GLN A 137 13.20 -2.62 4.79
CA GLN A 137 13.99 -3.84 4.60
C GLN A 137 13.60 -4.95 5.57
N ALA A 138 13.49 -4.65 6.85
CA ALA A 138 13.08 -5.62 7.87
C ALA A 138 11.64 -6.12 7.63
N TRP A 139 10.74 -5.21 7.29
CA TRP A 139 9.34 -5.50 7.02
C TRP A 139 9.14 -6.41 5.80
N LEU A 140 9.90 -6.21 4.72
CA LEU A 140 9.87 -7.11 3.56
C LEU A 140 10.34 -8.53 3.89
N VAL A 141 11.31 -8.69 4.81
CA VAL A 141 11.72 -10.00 5.32
C VAL A 141 10.58 -10.66 6.09
N ASP A 142 9.85 -9.91 6.92
CA ASP A 142 8.70 -10.45 7.65
C ASP A 142 7.55 -10.80 6.70
N ILE A 143 7.25 -9.97 5.70
CA ILE A 143 6.28 -10.30 4.65
C ILE A 143 6.63 -11.62 3.96
N ALA A 144 7.88 -11.82 3.56
CA ALA A 144 8.32 -13.04 2.89
C ALA A 144 8.06 -14.31 3.71
N LYS A 145 8.15 -14.24 5.05
CA LYS A 145 7.87 -15.38 5.95
C LYS A 145 6.38 -15.77 5.96
N HIS A 146 5.50 -14.79 5.72
CA HIS A 146 4.05 -14.95 5.80
C HIS A 146 3.39 -15.20 4.45
N LEU A 147 4.15 -15.32 3.36
CA LEU A 147 3.65 -15.85 2.09
C LEU A 147 3.55 -17.37 2.15
N THR A 148 2.50 -17.94 1.57
CA THR A 148 2.44 -19.38 1.28
C THR A 148 3.59 -19.78 0.32
N PRO A 149 3.90 -21.06 0.14
CA PRO A 149 4.99 -21.47 -0.77
C PRO A 149 4.85 -20.96 -2.22
N THR A 150 3.62 -20.73 -2.68
CA THR A 150 3.31 -20.14 -4.00
C THR A 150 2.74 -18.74 -3.89
N GLY A 151 2.76 -18.16 -2.70
CA GLY A 151 2.20 -16.85 -2.41
C GLY A 151 3.00 -15.71 -3.05
N GLN A 152 2.34 -14.59 -3.27
CA GLN A 152 2.90 -13.41 -3.92
C GLN A 152 2.73 -12.17 -3.05
N LEU A 153 3.77 -11.34 -3.01
CA LEU A 153 3.67 -9.94 -2.59
C LEU A 153 3.31 -9.09 -3.81
N VAL A 154 2.28 -8.25 -3.66
CA VAL A 154 1.94 -7.21 -4.63
C VAL A 154 2.21 -5.85 -3.98
N LEU A 155 3.17 -5.13 -4.51
CA LEU A 155 3.65 -3.88 -3.94
C LEU A 155 3.47 -2.76 -4.96
N ILE A 156 2.72 -1.72 -4.59
CA ILE A 156 2.57 -0.47 -5.34
C ILE A 156 2.99 0.67 -4.41
N ASP A 157 3.93 1.52 -4.87
CA ASP A 157 4.30 2.66 -4.04
C ASP A 157 4.90 3.82 -4.83
N THR A 158 5.07 4.95 -4.13
CA THR A 158 5.84 6.08 -4.63
C THR A 158 7.31 5.69 -4.80
N CYS A 159 7.94 6.24 -5.82
CA CYS A 159 9.32 5.94 -6.18
C CYS A 159 10.14 7.22 -6.34
N CYS A 160 11.40 7.15 -5.94
CA CYS A 160 12.38 8.17 -6.21
C CYS A 160 13.03 7.85 -7.56
N PRO A 161 12.84 8.68 -8.61
CA PRO A 161 13.46 8.47 -9.91
C PRO A 161 14.99 8.39 -9.82
N ALA A 162 15.62 7.63 -10.71
CA ALA A 162 17.07 7.45 -10.72
C ALA A 162 17.81 8.79 -10.79
N GLY A 163 18.74 9.00 -9.86
CA GLY A 163 19.55 10.22 -9.78
C GLY A 163 18.90 11.38 -9.02
N MET A 164 17.66 11.24 -8.57
CA MET A 164 17.00 12.22 -7.70
C MET A 164 17.22 11.88 -6.22
N SER A 165 17.30 12.90 -5.40
CA SER A 165 17.17 12.81 -3.95
C SER A 165 15.69 12.74 -3.55
N ARG A 166 15.45 12.40 -2.28
CA ARG A 166 14.09 12.47 -1.69
C ARG A 166 13.46 13.86 -1.89
N ASP A 167 14.22 14.90 -1.61
CA ASP A 167 13.70 16.27 -1.65
C ASP A 167 13.35 16.69 -3.09
N GLU A 168 14.17 16.33 -4.07
CA GLU A 168 13.88 16.56 -5.49
C GLU A 168 12.66 15.75 -5.93
N THR A 169 12.48 14.53 -5.43
CA THR A 169 11.31 13.70 -5.69
C THR A 169 10.05 14.32 -5.11
N VAL A 170 10.08 14.75 -3.86
CA VAL A 170 8.94 15.45 -3.23
C VAL A 170 8.61 16.72 -4.02
N GLN A 171 9.62 17.51 -4.40
CA GLN A 171 9.38 18.71 -5.23
C GLN A 171 8.72 18.37 -6.57
N SER A 172 9.17 17.31 -7.25
CA SER A 172 8.56 16.85 -8.50
C SER A 172 7.09 16.46 -8.35
N TYR A 173 6.73 15.83 -7.22
CA TYR A 173 5.32 15.58 -6.90
C TYR A 173 4.54 16.88 -6.66
N LEU A 174 5.11 17.84 -5.93
CA LEU A 174 4.47 19.12 -5.66
C LEU A 174 4.23 19.93 -6.95
N ASP A 175 5.15 19.83 -7.90
CA ASP A 175 4.99 20.46 -9.22
C ASP A 175 3.80 19.84 -9.99
N LEU A 176 3.59 18.51 -9.91
CA LEU A 176 2.39 17.86 -10.47
C LEU A 176 1.12 18.28 -9.71
N ILE A 177 1.19 18.33 -8.37
CA ILE A 177 0.06 18.69 -7.51
C ILE A 177 -0.40 20.14 -7.76
N ALA A 178 0.51 21.01 -8.20
CA ALA A 178 0.16 22.40 -8.54
C ALA A 178 -0.98 22.49 -9.58
N ASP A 179 -1.02 21.57 -10.54
CA ASP A 179 -2.02 21.50 -11.61
C ASP A 179 -3.27 20.68 -11.22
N TRP A 180 -3.30 20.06 -10.03
CA TRP A 180 -4.45 19.26 -9.63
C TRP A 180 -5.66 20.14 -9.28
N PRO A 181 -6.89 19.68 -9.57
CA PRO A 181 -8.14 20.39 -9.30
C PRO A 181 -8.52 20.32 -7.80
N LEU A 182 -7.61 20.72 -6.93
CA LEU A 182 -7.75 20.78 -5.49
C LEU A 182 -7.67 22.22 -5.00
N SER A 183 -8.22 22.49 -3.81
CA SER A 183 -8.06 23.82 -3.20
C SER A 183 -6.61 24.08 -2.78
N ASP A 184 -6.21 25.35 -2.68
CA ASP A 184 -4.87 25.72 -2.22
C ASP A 184 -4.59 25.19 -0.81
N ALA A 185 -5.60 25.16 0.06
CA ALA A 185 -5.49 24.61 1.41
C ALA A 185 -5.18 23.09 1.39
N ASP A 186 -5.82 22.34 0.49
CA ASP A 186 -5.58 20.91 0.30
C ASP A 186 -4.16 20.66 -0.22
N LYS A 187 -3.71 21.44 -1.22
CA LYS A 187 -2.35 21.35 -1.76
C LYS A 187 -1.29 21.63 -0.69
N VAL A 188 -1.51 22.63 0.15
CA VAL A 188 -0.63 22.93 1.29
C VAL A 188 -0.61 21.77 2.30
N SER A 189 -1.76 21.16 2.58
CA SER A 189 -1.85 19.99 3.47
C SER A 189 -1.09 18.79 2.93
N ILE A 190 -1.26 18.47 1.65
CA ILE A 190 -0.52 17.40 0.97
C ILE A 190 0.99 17.69 1.04
N ALA A 191 1.41 18.89 0.70
CA ALA A 191 2.81 19.28 0.72
C ALA A 191 3.44 19.11 2.12
N ALA A 192 2.75 19.58 3.16
CA ALA A 192 3.20 19.44 4.55
C ALA A 192 3.35 17.95 4.95
N HIS A 193 2.40 17.11 4.53
CA HIS A 193 2.45 15.66 4.77
C HIS A 193 3.67 15.02 4.06
N MET A 194 3.84 15.27 2.77
CA MET A 194 4.93 14.68 1.98
C MET A 194 6.30 15.06 2.56
N TRP A 195 6.50 16.33 2.89
CA TRP A 195 7.75 16.79 3.51
C TRP A 195 8.05 16.15 4.87
N SER A 196 7.01 15.90 5.66
CA SER A 196 7.18 15.39 7.04
C SER A 196 7.21 13.86 7.13
N SER A 197 6.55 13.14 6.21
CA SER A 197 6.16 11.75 6.44
C SER A 197 6.44 10.80 5.27
N ASP A 198 6.84 11.29 4.10
CA ASP A 198 7.10 10.43 2.96
C ASP A 198 8.60 10.19 2.74
N TYR A 199 8.96 8.94 2.60
CA TYR A 199 10.32 8.46 2.34
C TYR A 199 10.30 7.57 1.10
N PRO A 200 10.06 8.13 -0.11
CA PRO A 200 10.12 7.35 -1.34
C PRO A 200 11.54 6.81 -1.55
N GLU A 201 11.64 5.57 -2.00
CA GLU A 201 12.91 4.92 -2.29
C GLU A 201 13.11 4.75 -3.79
N SER A 202 14.36 4.63 -4.21
CA SER A 202 14.67 4.37 -5.62
C SER A 202 14.29 2.94 -6.02
N GLU A 203 14.05 2.74 -7.32
CA GLU A 203 13.84 1.42 -7.92
C GLU A 203 14.96 0.45 -7.52
N ALA A 204 16.22 0.88 -7.60
CA ALA A 204 17.38 0.06 -7.23
C ALA A 204 17.38 -0.34 -5.74
N PHE A 205 16.97 0.58 -4.84
CA PHE A 205 16.80 0.24 -3.42
C PHE A 205 15.71 -0.81 -3.24
N MET A 206 14.56 -0.63 -3.89
CA MET A 206 13.43 -1.56 -3.77
C MET A 206 13.78 -2.96 -4.27
N GLU A 207 14.40 -3.06 -5.45
CA GLU A 207 14.84 -4.33 -6.01
C GLU A 207 15.89 -5.01 -5.13
N GLY A 208 16.84 -4.25 -4.60
CA GLY A 208 17.84 -4.76 -3.65
C GLY A 208 17.22 -5.25 -2.34
N ALA A 209 16.23 -4.54 -1.80
CA ALA A 209 15.53 -4.91 -0.58
C ALA A 209 14.65 -6.16 -0.78
N LEU A 210 13.95 -6.28 -1.91
CA LEU A 210 13.18 -7.47 -2.29
C LEU A 210 14.09 -8.69 -2.44
N ALA A 211 15.22 -8.56 -3.15
CA ALA A 211 16.18 -9.63 -3.28
C ALA A 211 16.79 -10.07 -1.94
N ALA A 212 17.12 -9.11 -1.05
CA ALA A 212 17.62 -9.39 0.29
C ALA A 212 16.58 -10.10 1.17
N ALA A 213 15.29 -9.89 0.93
CA ALA A 213 14.19 -10.61 1.57
C ALA A 213 13.92 -12.00 0.98
N GLY A 214 14.69 -12.45 -0.03
CA GLY A 214 14.49 -13.73 -0.70
C GLY A 214 13.30 -13.72 -1.67
N LEU A 215 12.98 -12.56 -2.24
CA LEU A 215 11.88 -12.37 -3.19
C LEU A 215 12.41 -12.06 -4.60
N SER A 216 11.93 -12.81 -5.58
CA SER A 216 12.01 -12.41 -6.99
C SER A 216 10.96 -11.33 -7.25
N HIS A 217 11.16 -10.51 -8.27
CA HIS A 217 10.18 -9.47 -8.61
C HIS A 217 9.99 -9.35 -10.13
N THR A 218 8.79 -8.93 -10.52
CA THR A 218 8.44 -8.52 -11.88
C THR A 218 7.70 -7.21 -11.79
N MET A 219 8.11 -6.21 -12.56
CA MET A 219 7.45 -4.92 -12.63
C MET A 219 6.10 -5.08 -13.34
N ILE A 220 5.03 -4.63 -12.73
CA ILE A 220 3.67 -4.65 -13.26
C ILE A 220 3.14 -3.24 -13.60
N TYR A 221 3.78 -2.22 -13.04
CA TYR A 221 3.41 -0.82 -13.27
C TYR A 221 4.62 0.09 -13.07
N LYS A 222 4.71 1.13 -13.90
CA LYS A 222 5.68 2.23 -13.74
C LYS A 222 5.08 3.53 -14.29
N HIS A 223 5.04 4.55 -13.44
CA HIS A 223 4.66 5.90 -13.85
C HIS A 223 5.63 6.43 -14.93
N PRO A 224 5.15 7.17 -15.97
CA PRO A 224 5.99 7.69 -17.04
C PRO A 224 7.20 8.51 -16.59
N GLN A 225 7.06 9.26 -15.49
CA GLN A 225 8.14 10.04 -14.88
C GLN A 225 8.91 9.26 -13.79
N GLY A 226 8.60 7.98 -13.57
CA GLY A 226 9.24 7.14 -12.56
C GLY A 226 8.87 7.48 -11.11
N LEU A 227 7.81 8.23 -10.87
CA LEU A 227 7.39 8.65 -9.53
C LEU A 227 6.62 7.56 -8.76
N GLN A 228 6.15 6.53 -9.45
CA GLN A 228 5.44 5.39 -8.87
C GLN A 228 5.87 4.11 -9.57
N ILE A 229 5.93 3.03 -8.80
CA ILE A 229 6.27 1.69 -9.29
C ILE A 229 5.33 0.65 -8.72
N GLY A 230 5.19 -0.47 -9.42
CA GLY A 230 4.46 -1.62 -8.96
C GLY A 230 5.18 -2.92 -9.29
N TYR A 231 5.24 -3.82 -8.32
CA TYR A 231 5.86 -5.13 -8.46
C TYR A 231 4.91 -6.25 -8.03
N VAL A 232 5.00 -7.38 -8.70
CA VAL A 232 4.59 -8.68 -8.17
C VAL A 232 5.84 -9.47 -7.84
N CYS A 233 5.88 -10.04 -6.64
CA CYS A 233 7.06 -10.71 -6.10
C CYS A 233 6.68 -12.10 -5.61
N GLY A 234 7.51 -13.10 -5.94
CA GLY A 234 7.38 -14.47 -5.46
C GLY A 234 8.61 -14.89 -4.66
N ARG A 235 8.54 -15.98 -3.90
CA ARG A 235 9.71 -16.53 -3.24
C ARG A 235 10.74 -16.99 -4.28
N LEU A 236 12.05 -16.78 -3.99
CA LEU A 236 13.15 -17.30 -4.78
C LEU A 236 13.33 -18.82 -4.56
#